data_b05c07bc0c64b0d9bbc206d5baafedd7
#
_entry.id   b05c07bc0c64b0d9bbc206d5baafedd7
#
_cell.length_a   1.000
_cell.length_b   1.000
_cell.length_c   1.000
_cell.angle_alpha   90.00
_cell.angle_beta   90.00
_cell.angle_gamma   90.00
#
_symmetry.space_group_name_H-M   'P 1'
#
loop_
_entity.id
_entity.type
_entity.pdbx_description
1 polymer ?
#
loop_
_entity_poly.entity_id
_entity_poly.type
_entity_poly.pdbx_seq_one_letter_code
_entity_poly.pdbx_strand_id
1 'polypeptide(L)'
;VDALKKFSIHVSIDDYNEAFWRLFSSDLVPAIHPTGSVPTFESDSREKGGVISFSAESVVSLYEHLKKQSMMLHYNQASQLMMNAYTFIENLEKKNFGITCFDISDFIVINGQYYVFVNDSKIVELDNKDDVLVIDEPIQKGEFMSPELKNLTRIPSRIPKTTTLFSLGSFVGTMLTGERLKAEGDIHSDFIYSIYYTKLYWCIKQCVERNPKDRGYIYI
;
A
#
# COMPACT_ATOMS: atom_id res chain seq x y z
N VAL A 1 1.55 25.43 -18.17
CA VAL A 1 0.69 24.84 -17.13
C VAL A 1 -0.13 23.78 -17.82
N ASP A 2 0.15 22.49 -17.55
CA ASP A 2 -0.62 21.41 -18.12
C ASP A 2 -2.06 21.46 -17.59
N ALA A 3 -3.04 21.31 -18.47
CA ALA A 3 -4.44 21.39 -18.10
C ALA A 3 -4.80 20.16 -17.23
N LEU A 4 -5.47 20.40 -16.10
CA LEU A 4 -6.01 19.34 -15.25
C LEU A 4 -6.99 18.47 -16.05
N LYS A 5 -6.79 17.16 -15.99
CA LYS A 5 -7.68 16.16 -16.62
C LYS A 5 -8.57 15.52 -15.55
N LYS A 6 -9.80 15.17 -15.92
CA LYS A 6 -10.71 14.41 -15.04
C LYS A 6 -10.40 12.92 -15.14
N PHE A 7 -10.34 12.27 -13.97
CA PHE A 7 -10.12 10.83 -13.82
C PHE A 7 -11.19 10.25 -12.90
N SER A 8 -11.45 8.96 -13.05
CA SER A 8 -12.40 8.24 -12.21
C SER A 8 -11.84 6.87 -11.80
N ILE A 9 -12.08 6.49 -10.55
CA ILE A 9 -11.76 5.17 -10.00
C ILE A 9 -13.07 4.54 -9.57
N HIS A 10 -13.36 3.33 -10.05
CA HIS A 10 -14.50 2.54 -9.62
C HIS A 10 -14.12 1.74 -8.37
N VAL A 11 -14.93 1.81 -7.33
CA VAL A 11 -14.72 1.12 -6.06
C VAL A 11 -16.00 0.40 -5.65
N SER A 12 -15.86 -0.82 -5.15
CA SER A 12 -16.97 -1.67 -4.72
C SER A 12 -17.28 -1.55 -3.23
N ILE A 13 -16.38 -0.98 -2.44
CA ILE A 13 -16.50 -0.85 -0.99
C ILE A 13 -16.74 0.61 -0.62
N ASP A 14 -17.85 0.88 0.07
CA ASP A 14 -18.25 2.24 0.48
C ASP A 14 -17.18 2.93 1.34
N ASP A 15 -16.54 2.18 2.26
CA ASP A 15 -15.52 2.71 3.17
C ASP A 15 -14.18 3.02 2.49
N TYR A 16 -13.94 2.49 1.29
CA TYR A 16 -12.77 2.81 0.47
C TYR A 16 -12.71 4.30 0.13
N ASN A 17 -13.85 4.90 -0.15
CA ASN A 17 -13.95 6.31 -0.51
C ASN A 17 -13.37 7.21 0.61
N GLU A 18 -13.72 6.96 1.87
CA GLU A 18 -13.17 7.72 3.00
C GLU A 18 -11.65 7.50 3.16
N ALA A 19 -11.18 6.26 3.03
CA ALA A 19 -9.75 5.94 3.11
C ALA A 19 -8.96 6.64 2.00
N PHE A 20 -9.50 6.66 0.78
CA PHE A 20 -8.91 7.38 -0.36
C PHE A 20 -8.78 8.90 -0.09
N TRP A 21 -9.87 9.51 0.38
CA TRP A 21 -9.88 10.95 0.66
C TRP A 21 -8.91 11.36 1.76
N ARG A 22 -8.76 10.52 2.78
CA ARG A 22 -7.85 10.79 3.90
C ARG A 22 -6.37 10.79 3.49
N LEU A 23 -6.00 10.14 2.39
CA LEU A 23 -4.64 10.24 1.86
C LEU A 23 -4.26 11.66 1.46
N PHE A 24 -5.24 12.46 1.04
CA PHE A 24 -5.03 13.81 0.55
C PHE A 24 -5.39 14.90 1.58
N SER A 25 -6.13 14.55 2.61
CA SER A 25 -6.57 15.48 3.66
C SER A 25 -5.71 15.45 4.92
N SER A 26 -4.75 14.53 5.03
CA SER A 26 -3.87 14.47 6.18
C SER A 26 -2.79 15.56 6.10
N ASP A 27 -2.58 16.29 7.20
CA ASP A 27 -1.46 17.21 7.40
C ASP A 27 -0.07 16.51 7.30
N LEU A 28 -0.07 15.22 7.05
CA LEU A 28 1.07 14.36 6.76
C LEU A 28 1.49 14.34 5.29
N VAL A 29 0.84 15.13 4.43
CA VAL A 29 1.46 15.47 3.14
C VAL A 29 2.72 16.27 3.52
N PRO A 30 3.92 15.67 3.47
CA PRO A 30 5.10 16.38 3.90
C PRO A 30 5.22 17.64 3.06
N ALA A 31 5.71 18.72 3.66
CA ALA A 31 6.11 19.95 2.99
C ALA A 31 7.33 19.71 2.05
N ILE A 32 7.36 18.61 1.37
CA ILE A 32 8.18 18.37 0.19
C ILE A 32 7.49 19.18 -0.88
N HIS A 33 8.10 20.30 -1.24
CA HIS A 33 7.60 21.24 -2.23
C HIS A 33 6.94 20.50 -3.38
N PRO A 34 5.60 20.55 -3.52
CA PRO A 34 4.95 19.92 -4.64
C PRO A 34 5.38 20.67 -5.89
N THR A 35 6.11 20.01 -6.75
CA THR A 35 6.34 20.49 -8.11
C THR A 35 5.08 20.31 -8.97
N GLY A 36 4.00 19.79 -8.40
CA GLY A 36 2.71 19.58 -9.04
C GLY A 36 1.54 20.12 -8.20
N SER A 37 0.43 20.41 -8.85
CA SER A 37 -0.81 20.82 -8.17
C SER A 37 -1.37 19.68 -7.33
N VAL A 38 -1.92 20.02 -6.16
CA VAL A 38 -2.70 19.06 -5.35
C VAL A 38 -3.92 18.64 -6.16
N PRO A 39 -4.22 17.33 -6.28
CA PRO A 39 -5.42 16.89 -6.95
C PRO A 39 -6.66 17.55 -6.34
N THR A 40 -7.53 18.11 -7.17
CA THR A 40 -8.81 18.65 -6.72
C THR A 40 -9.89 17.61 -6.92
N PHE A 41 -10.68 17.38 -5.90
CA PHE A 41 -11.68 16.35 -5.83
C PHE A 41 -13.08 16.94 -5.80
N GLU A 42 -13.98 16.38 -6.59
CA GLU A 42 -15.41 16.70 -6.53
C GLU A 42 -16.11 15.54 -5.82
N SER A 43 -16.67 15.80 -4.63
CA SER A 43 -17.41 14.80 -3.85
C SER A 43 -18.82 14.67 -4.40
N ASP A 44 -19.02 13.81 -5.37
CA ASP A 44 -20.37 13.61 -5.93
C ASP A 44 -20.71 12.13 -6.08
N SER A 45 -20.77 11.38 -4.97
CA SER A 45 -21.55 10.13 -4.99
C SER A 45 -21.72 9.52 -3.61
N ARG A 46 -22.98 9.49 -3.19
CA ARG A 46 -23.48 8.72 -2.03
C ARG A 46 -24.08 7.39 -2.47
N GLU A 47 -23.67 6.82 -3.61
CA GLU A 47 -24.19 5.56 -4.10
C GLU A 47 -23.28 4.39 -3.74
N LYS A 48 -23.87 3.28 -3.32
CA LYS A 48 -23.21 2.00 -3.04
C LYS A 48 -22.42 1.55 -4.26
N GLY A 49 -21.12 1.28 -4.08
CA GLY A 49 -20.22 0.99 -5.19
C GLY A 49 -19.93 2.28 -5.97
N GLY A 50 -19.23 3.21 -5.36
CA GLY A 50 -19.08 4.56 -5.88
C GLY A 50 -18.02 4.71 -6.95
N VAL A 51 -18.11 5.81 -7.70
CA VAL A 51 -17.04 6.32 -8.56
C VAL A 51 -16.40 7.49 -7.84
N ILE A 52 -15.08 7.39 -7.60
CA ILE A 52 -14.30 8.53 -7.10
C ILE A 52 -13.82 9.32 -8.31
N SER A 53 -14.31 10.56 -8.45
CA SER A 53 -13.90 11.46 -9.52
C SER A 53 -12.97 12.54 -8.97
N PHE A 54 -11.89 12.81 -9.68
CA PHE A 54 -10.91 13.83 -9.30
C PHE A 54 -10.22 14.42 -10.52
N SER A 55 -9.61 15.58 -10.35
CA SER A 55 -8.82 16.27 -11.38
C SER A 55 -7.33 16.20 -11.03
N ALA A 56 -6.50 15.80 -11.99
CA ALA A 56 -5.06 15.67 -11.82
C ALA A 56 -4.33 16.03 -13.11
N GLU A 57 -3.04 16.35 -13.04
CA GLU A 57 -2.19 16.54 -14.22
C GLU A 57 -1.94 15.21 -14.93
N SER A 58 -1.67 14.16 -14.14
CA SER A 58 -1.41 12.83 -14.68
C SER A 58 -1.85 11.73 -13.72
N VAL A 59 -2.29 10.62 -14.27
CA VAL A 59 -2.52 9.36 -13.57
C VAL A 59 -1.94 8.24 -14.41
N VAL A 60 -1.06 7.44 -13.82
CA VAL A 60 -0.44 6.29 -14.49
C VAL A 60 -0.43 5.09 -13.54
N SER A 61 -0.36 3.87 -14.06
CA SER A 61 -0.12 2.70 -13.22
C SER A 61 1.27 2.77 -12.57
N LEU A 62 1.44 2.16 -11.40
CA LEU A 62 2.76 2.07 -10.78
C LEU A 62 3.77 1.38 -11.71
N TYR A 63 3.33 0.37 -12.46
CA TYR A 63 4.17 -0.30 -13.45
C TYR A 63 4.72 0.66 -14.52
N GLU A 64 3.86 1.50 -15.10
CA GLU A 64 4.29 2.49 -16.10
C GLU A 64 5.20 3.57 -15.48
N HIS A 65 4.94 3.95 -14.23
CA HIS A 65 5.78 4.87 -13.49
C HIS A 65 7.19 4.28 -13.28
N LEU A 66 7.29 3.04 -12.82
CA LEU A 66 8.54 2.31 -12.61
C LEU A 66 9.31 2.09 -13.93
N LYS A 67 8.60 1.77 -15.02
CA LYS A 67 9.22 1.55 -16.34
C LYS A 67 10.02 2.75 -16.82
N LYS A 68 9.63 3.97 -16.45
CA LYS A 68 10.34 5.20 -16.79
C LYS A 68 11.66 5.39 -16.04
N GLN A 69 11.89 4.63 -14.96
CA GLN A 69 13.05 4.78 -14.06
C GLN A 69 13.70 3.43 -13.70
N SER A 70 13.92 2.60 -14.73
CA SER A 70 14.64 1.33 -14.59
C SER A 70 14.01 0.32 -13.64
N MET A 71 12.68 0.36 -13.48
CA MET A 71 11.89 -0.53 -12.61
C MET A 71 12.18 -0.41 -11.11
N MET A 72 12.77 0.70 -10.66
CA MET A 72 13.05 0.96 -9.26
C MET A 72 12.57 2.35 -8.85
N LEU A 73 12.21 2.50 -7.58
CA LEU A 73 11.87 3.79 -6.98
C LEU A 73 13.12 4.45 -6.37
N HIS A 74 13.22 5.76 -6.48
CA HIS A 74 14.17 6.51 -5.66
C HIS A 74 13.74 6.51 -4.19
N TYR A 75 14.66 6.75 -3.28
CA TYR A 75 14.44 6.71 -1.83
C TYR A 75 13.21 7.51 -1.39
N ASN A 76 13.07 8.77 -1.85
CA ASN A 76 11.93 9.61 -1.47
C ASN A 76 10.60 9.07 -2.01
N GLN A 77 10.59 8.48 -3.20
CA GLN A 77 9.41 7.85 -3.80
C GLN A 77 9.01 6.59 -3.03
N ALA A 78 9.98 5.76 -2.65
CA ALA A 78 9.72 4.58 -1.83
C ALA A 78 9.21 4.95 -0.43
N SER A 79 9.76 5.99 0.19
CA SER A 79 9.26 6.54 1.45
C SER A 79 7.82 7.05 1.31
N GLN A 80 7.51 7.75 0.22
CA GLN A 80 6.17 8.25 -0.05
C GLN A 80 5.17 7.11 -0.28
N LEU A 81 5.56 6.08 -1.06
CA LEU A 81 4.75 4.87 -1.26
C LEU A 81 4.47 4.18 0.08
N MET A 82 5.52 4.01 0.92
CA MET A 82 5.39 3.40 2.24
C MET A 82 4.40 4.15 3.12
N MET A 83 4.52 5.49 3.20
CA MET A 83 3.63 6.33 3.98
C MET A 83 2.19 6.31 3.46
N ASN A 84 1.99 6.47 2.15
CA ASN A 84 0.65 6.47 1.55
C ASN A 84 -0.07 5.13 1.78
N ALA A 85 0.63 4.00 1.53
CA ALA A 85 0.06 2.67 1.73
C ALA A 85 -0.28 2.41 3.20
N TYR A 86 0.60 2.80 4.13
CA TYR A 86 0.34 2.63 5.55
C TYR A 86 -0.82 3.50 6.05
N THR A 87 -0.89 4.76 5.64
CA THR A 87 -2.03 5.65 5.94
C THR A 87 -3.34 5.05 5.43
N PHE A 88 -3.31 4.43 4.25
CA PHE A 88 -4.48 3.75 3.69
C PHE A 88 -4.88 2.53 4.55
N ILE A 89 -3.91 1.71 4.97
CA ILE A 89 -4.14 0.57 5.88
C ILE A 89 -4.81 1.06 7.17
N GLU A 90 -4.24 2.07 7.85
CA GLU A 90 -4.79 2.58 9.11
C GLU A 90 -6.24 3.07 8.97
N ASN A 91 -6.57 3.69 7.85
CA ASN A 91 -7.92 4.18 7.62
C ASN A 91 -8.92 3.05 7.35
N LEU A 92 -8.50 1.98 6.66
CA LEU A 92 -9.31 0.78 6.48
C LEU A 92 -9.50 0.02 7.81
N GLU A 93 -8.45 -0.12 8.62
CA GLU A 93 -8.53 -0.79 9.92
C GLU A 93 -9.56 -0.12 10.86
N LYS A 94 -9.67 1.21 10.82
CA LYS A 94 -10.71 1.96 11.58
C LYS A 94 -12.14 1.61 11.15
N LYS A 95 -12.30 1.04 9.96
CA LYS A 95 -13.57 0.59 9.37
C LYS A 95 -13.75 -0.92 9.40
N ASN A 96 -12.92 -1.64 10.15
CA ASN A 96 -12.88 -3.11 10.25
C ASN A 96 -12.57 -3.80 8.92
N PHE A 97 -11.71 -3.21 8.11
CA PHE A 97 -11.17 -3.81 6.90
C PHE A 97 -9.65 -3.88 6.96
N GLY A 98 -9.09 -4.85 6.25
CA GLY A 98 -7.65 -4.97 6.07
C GLY A 98 -7.30 -5.42 4.66
N ILE A 99 -6.02 -5.36 4.32
CA ILE A 99 -5.49 -5.72 3.00
C ILE A 99 -4.71 -7.02 3.13
N THR A 100 -4.94 -7.96 2.25
CA THR A 100 -4.25 -9.26 2.29
C THR A 100 -2.79 -9.15 1.85
N CYS A 101 -2.54 -8.51 0.73
CA CYS A 101 -1.19 -8.31 0.19
C CYS A 101 -1.15 -7.17 -0.84
N PHE A 102 0.07 -6.73 -1.17
CA PHE A 102 0.34 -5.71 -2.18
C PHE A 102 1.05 -6.30 -3.39
N ASP A 103 0.85 -5.66 -4.55
CA ASP A 103 1.56 -5.95 -5.80
C ASP A 103 1.68 -4.65 -6.63
N ILE A 104 2.54 -4.67 -7.66
CA ILE A 104 2.73 -3.51 -8.56
C ILE A 104 1.42 -3.11 -9.25
N SER A 105 0.60 -4.09 -9.62
CA SER A 105 -0.69 -3.86 -10.29
C SER A 105 -1.76 -3.20 -9.42
N ASP A 106 -1.55 -3.16 -8.10
CA ASP A 106 -2.54 -2.66 -7.14
C ASP A 106 -2.49 -1.14 -6.96
N PHE A 107 -1.53 -0.46 -7.59
CA PHE A 107 -1.30 0.96 -7.37
C PHE A 107 -1.38 1.79 -8.64
N ILE A 108 -1.92 2.99 -8.49
CA ILE A 108 -1.76 4.10 -9.43
C ILE A 108 -0.91 5.19 -8.81
N VAL A 109 -0.30 6.00 -9.65
CA VAL A 109 0.51 7.15 -9.27
C VAL A 109 -0.14 8.41 -9.83
N ILE A 110 -0.56 9.30 -8.94
CA ILE A 110 -1.20 10.57 -9.29
C ILE A 110 -0.14 11.68 -9.21
N ASN A 111 -0.02 12.48 -10.25
CA ASN A 111 0.93 13.59 -10.37
C ASN A 111 2.39 13.20 -10.06
N GLY A 112 2.74 11.93 -10.29
CA GLY A 112 4.10 11.42 -10.07
C GLY A 112 4.53 11.27 -8.61
N GLN A 113 3.64 11.55 -7.63
CA GLN A 113 4.02 11.60 -6.21
C GLN A 113 3.03 10.95 -5.24
N TYR A 114 1.76 10.79 -5.60
CA TYR A 114 0.76 10.15 -4.73
C TYR A 114 0.54 8.71 -5.17
N TYR A 115 0.90 7.78 -4.33
CA TYR A 115 0.74 6.34 -4.55
C TYR A 115 -0.56 5.87 -3.92
N VAL A 116 -1.51 5.44 -4.75
CA VAL A 116 -2.86 5.09 -4.32
C VAL A 116 -3.14 3.63 -4.64
N PHE A 117 -3.50 2.87 -3.60
CA PHE A 117 -3.96 1.50 -3.74
C PHE A 117 -5.37 1.48 -4.36
N VAL A 118 -5.60 0.66 -5.39
CA VAL A 118 -6.88 0.63 -6.14
C VAL A 118 -7.47 -0.77 -6.32
N ASN A 119 -6.87 -1.80 -5.74
CA ASN A 119 -7.35 -3.18 -5.87
C ASN A 119 -8.21 -3.59 -4.68
N ASP A 120 -9.51 -3.30 -4.74
CA ASP A 120 -10.47 -3.62 -3.69
C ASP A 120 -10.71 -5.13 -3.49
N SER A 121 -10.40 -5.97 -4.49
CA SER A 121 -10.48 -7.43 -4.36
C SER A 121 -9.54 -8.04 -3.32
N LYS A 122 -8.55 -7.27 -2.86
CA LYS A 122 -7.61 -7.65 -1.80
C LYS A 122 -8.00 -7.12 -0.42
N ILE A 123 -9.11 -6.40 -0.32
CA ILE A 123 -9.65 -5.88 0.94
C ILE A 123 -10.58 -6.93 1.53
N VAL A 124 -10.34 -7.28 2.78
CA VAL A 124 -11.08 -8.30 3.52
C VAL A 124 -11.54 -7.75 4.87
N GLU A 125 -12.49 -8.43 5.51
CA GLU A 125 -12.93 -8.10 6.86
C GLU A 125 -11.77 -8.22 7.85
N LEU A 126 -11.70 -7.29 8.80
CA LEU A 126 -10.78 -7.30 9.93
C LEU A 126 -11.57 -7.45 11.23
N ASP A 127 -11.29 -8.49 11.99
CA ASP A 127 -11.74 -8.60 13.37
C ASP A 127 -10.76 -7.84 14.28
N ASN A 128 -11.15 -6.63 14.65
CA ASN A 128 -10.35 -5.75 15.51
C ASN A 128 -10.23 -6.24 16.97
N LYS A 129 -11.01 -7.20 17.40
CA LYS A 129 -10.90 -7.76 18.76
C LYS A 129 -9.71 -8.70 18.87
N ASP A 130 -9.51 -9.49 17.82
CA ASP A 130 -8.46 -10.51 17.77
C ASP A 130 -7.27 -10.08 16.90
N ASP A 131 -7.33 -8.89 16.28
CA ASP A 131 -6.32 -8.38 15.33
C ASP A 131 -6.04 -9.34 14.16
N VAL A 132 -7.10 -9.88 13.57
CA VAL A 132 -7.00 -10.87 12.49
C VAL A 132 -7.83 -10.52 11.27
N LEU A 133 -7.27 -10.77 10.09
CA LEU A 133 -7.98 -10.76 8.82
C LEU A 133 -8.85 -12.02 8.71
N VAL A 134 -10.10 -11.87 8.28
CA VAL A 134 -11.03 -12.97 8.04
C VAL A 134 -11.00 -13.32 6.56
N ILE A 135 -10.56 -14.53 6.25
CA ILE A 135 -10.42 -15.01 4.87
C ILE A 135 -11.50 -16.04 4.60
N ASP A 136 -12.60 -15.60 4.01
CA ASP A 136 -13.77 -16.45 3.71
C ASP A 136 -13.80 -16.93 2.26
N GLU A 137 -13.07 -16.25 1.36
CA GLU A 137 -13.00 -16.55 -0.05
C GLU A 137 -11.55 -16.79 -0.51
N PRO A 138 -11.35 -17.46 -1.66
CA PRO A 138 -10.02 -17.64 -2.22
C PRO A 138 -9.38 -16.29 -2.54
N ILE A 139 -8.20 -16.03 -1.96
CA ILE A 139 -7.46 -14.80 -2.19
C ILE A 139 -6.63 -14.89 -3.46
N GLN A 140 -6.50 -13.76 -4.15
CA GLN A 140 -5.58 -13.64 -5.27
C GLN A 140 -4.14 -13.77 -4.77
N LYS A 141 -3.40 -14.74 -5.32
CA LYS A 141 -1.99 -14.90 -5.00
C LYS A 141 -1.18 -13.73 -5.55
N GLY A 142 -0.27 -13.23 -4.72
CA GLY A 142 0.65 -12.14 -5.07
C GLY A 142 2.09 -12.50 -4.73
N GLU A 143 3.01 -11.81 -5.35
CA GLU A 143 4.45 -12.04 -5.16
C GLU A 143 4.90 -11.72 -3.74
N PHE A 144 4.35 -10.66 -3.16
CA PHE A 144 4.76 -10.11 -1.86
C PHE A 144 3.90 -10.60 -0.69
N MET A 145 3.24 -11.74 -0.84
CA MET A 145 2.44 -12.35 0.24
C MET A 145 3.32 -12.78 1.42
N SER A 146 2.79 -12.64 2.62
CA SER A 146 3.42 -13.16 3.83
C SER A 146 3.46 -14.69 3.84
N PRO A 147 4.36 -15.30 4.64
CA PRO A 147 4.41 -16.74 4.81
C PRO A 147 3.07 -17.33 5.27
N GLU A 148 2.34 -16.64 6.15
CA GLU A 148 1.06 -17.09 6.70
C GLU A 148 0.01 -17.22 5.58
N LEU A 149 -0.04 -16.25 4.66
CA LEU A 149 -0.96 -16.32 3.51
C LEU A 149 -0.52 -17.33 2.47
N LYS A 150 0.80 -17.45 2.20
CA LYS A 150 1.32 -18.46 1.26
C LYS A 150 1.01 -19.87 1.69
N ASN A 151 1.02 -20.12 3.00
CA ASN A 151 0.76 -21.44 3.60
C ASN A 151 -0.72 -21.70 3.92
N LEU A 152 -1.61 -20.82 3.49
CA LEU A 152 -3.04 -21.00 3.68
C LEU A 152 -3.55 -22.22 2.91
N THR A 153 -4.07 -23.23 3.63
CA THR A 153 -4.50 -24.51 3.05
C THR A 153 -6.02 -24.69 3.07
N ARG A 154 -6.75 -23.88 3.82
CA ARG A 154 -8.21 -24.00 3.98
C ARG A 154 -8.87 -22.66 4.21
N ILE A 155 -10.15 -22.58 3.85
CA ILE A 155 -11.05 -21.45 4.05
C ILE A 155 -12.30 -21.97 4.75
N PRO A 156 -12.90 -21.26 5.72
CA PRO A 156 -12.46 -19.95 6.22
C PRO A 156 -11.20 -20.03 7.09
N SER A 157 -10.46 -18.95 7.17
CA SER A 157 -9.26 -18.83 8.00
C SER A 157 -9.13 -17.45 8.63
N ARG A 158 -8.40 -17.39 9.75
CA ARG A 158 -8.08 -16.15 10.48
C ARG A 158 -6.57 -15.97 10.49
N ILE A 159 -6.10 -14.87 9.97
CA ILE A 159 -4.67 -14.58 9.76
C ILE A 159 -4.32 -13.28 10.49
N PRO A 160 -3.18 -13.20 11.21
CA PRO A 160 -2.78 -11.95 11.87
C PRO A 160 -2.78 -10.78 10.91
N LYS A 161 -3.36 -9.64 11.30
CA LYS A 161 -3.41 -8.42 10.44
C LYS A 161 -2.03 -7.90 10.04
N THR A 162 -1.00 -8.19 10.84
CA THR A 162 0.39 -7.84 10.55
C THR A 162 0.97 -8.53 9.31
N THR A 163 0.23 -9.47 8.74
CA THR A 163 0.45 -10.02 7.39
C THR A 163 0.52 -8.91 6.32
N THR A 164 -0.33 -7.90 6.46
CA THR A 164 -0.35 -6.73 5.57
C THR A 164 0.97 -5.95 5.64
N LEU A 165 1.52 -5.77 6.84
CA LEU A 165 2.82 -5.09 7.03
C LEU A 165 3.96 -5.85 6.37
N PHE A 166 3.98 -7.19 6.50
CA PHE A 166 4.99 -8.01 5.81
C PHE A 166 4.95 -7.81 4.31
N SER A 167 3.76 -7.84 3.74
CA SER A 167 3.58 -7.61 2.31
C SER A 167 4.05 -6.21 1.90
N LEU A 168 3.67 -5.18 2.67
CA LEU A 168 4.07 -3.79 2.42
C LEU A 168 5.59 -3.62 2.47
N GLY A 169 6.24 -4.11 3.53
CA GLY A 169 7.69 -4.00 3.69
C GLY A 169 8.46 -4.74 2.59
N SER A 170 8.04 -5.97 2.27
CA SER A 170 8.63 -6.75 1.18
C SER A 170 8.46 -6.07 -0.19
N PHE A 171 7.27 -5.53 -0.45
CA PHE A 171 6.95 -4.82 -1.69
C PHE A 171 7.78 -3.55 -1.85
N VAL A 172 7.73 -2.63 -0.86
CA VAL A 172 8.46 -1.35 -0.91
C VAL A 172 9.96 -1.56 -0.96
N GLY A 173 10.49 -2.52 -0.16
CA GLY A 173 11.90 -2.86 -0.16
C GLY A 173 12.37 -3.31 -1.54
N THR A 174 11.61 -4.19 -2.19
CA THR A 174 11.92 -4.67 -3.55
C THR A 174 11.83 -3.54 -4.59
N MET A 175 10.82 -2.67 -4.50
CA MET A 175 10.71 -1.52 -5.42
C MET A 175 11.86 -0.52 -5.27
N LEU A 176 12.44 -0.41 -4.09
CA LEU A 176 13.56 0.48 -3.84
C LEU A 176 14.92 -0.10 -4.25
N THR A 177 15.16 -1.38 -3.97
CA THR A 177 16.48 -1.98 -4.13
C THR A 177 16.63 -2.86 -5.37
N GLY A 178 15.49 -3.28 -5.96
CA GLY A 178 15.47 -4.31 -7.00
C GLY A 178 15.70 -5.73 -6.46
N GLU A 179 16.04 -5.87 -5.18
CA GLU A 179 16.33 -7.14 -4.53
C GLU A 179 15.07 -7.71 -3.89
N ARG A 180 14.89 -9.03 -3.98
CA ARG A 180 13.73 -9.70 -3.39
C ARG A 180 14.06 -10.24 -2.01
N LEU A 181 13.08 -10.17 -1.11
CA LEU A 181 13.15 -10.84 0.17
C LEU A 181 13.18 -12.36 -0.05
N LYS A 182 14.27 -13.00 0.37
CA LYS A 182 14.43 -14.46 0.26
C LYS A 182 13.62 -15.17 1.34
N ALA A 183 12.95 -16.26 0.96
CA ALA A 183 12.06 -17.00 1.87
C ALA A 183 12.83 -17.83 2.92
N GLU A 184 14.12 -18.16 2.68
CA GLU A 184 14.87 -19.09 3.50
C GLU A 184 16.17 -18.49 4.05
N GLY A 185 16.32 -18.62 5.36
CA GLY A 185 17.61 -18.80 6.04
C GLY A 185 18.30 -17.57 6.57
N ASP A 186 18.33 -16.46 5.90
CA ASP A 186 19.17 -15.34 6.28
C ASP A 186 18.41 -14.09 6.67
N ILE A 187 19.12 -13.21 7.32
CA ILE A 187 18.65 -11.97 7.88
C ILE A 187 17.72 -11.27 6.89
N HIS A 188 16.42 -11.22 7.21
CA HIS A 188 15.39 -10.62 6.34
C HIS A 188 15.69 -9.18 5.90
N SER A 189 16.72 -8.57 6.46
CA SER A 189 17.17 -7.22 6.13
C SER A 189 18.23 -7.15 5.02
N ASP A 190 18.76 -8.28 4.54
CA ASP A 190 19.85 -8.25 3.55
C ASP A 190 19.43 -7.59 2.23
N PHE A 191 18.19 -7.82 1.80
CA PHE A 191 17.65 -7.24 0.57
C PHE A 191 17.55 -5.70 0.60
N ILE A 192 17.58 -5.08 1.78
CA ILE A 192 17.55 -3.62 1.97
C ILE A 192 18.85 -3.07 2.57
N TYR A 193 19.92 -3.86 2.60
CA TYR A 193 21.18 -3.45 3.23
C TYR A 193 21.76 -2.16 2.63
N SER A 194 21.52 -1.90 1.35
CA SER A 194 21.97 -0.68 0.67
C SER A 194 21.47 0.62 1.29
N ILE A 195 20.40 0.56 2.12
CA ILE A 195 19.83 1.71 2.82
C ILE A 195 19.95 1.61 4.34
N TYR A 196 20.90 0.80 4.86
CA TYR A 196 21.04 0.44 6.29
C TYR A 196 20.97 1.60 7.27
N TYR A 197 21.51 2.76 6.95
CA TYR A 197 21.56 3.90 7.88
C TYR A 197 20.34 4.84 7.81
N THR A 198 19.24 4.41 7.20
CA THR A 198 18.06 5.25 6.99
C THR A 198 16.89 4.83 7.87
N LYS A 199 15.94 5.76 8.11
CA LYS A 199 14.69 5.43 8.82
C LYS A 199 13.87 4.39 8.06
N LEU A 200 13.85 4.48 6.73
CA LEU A 200 13.11 3.55 5.87
C LEU A 200 13.64 2.11 6.02
N TYR A 201 14.95 1.93 6.21
CA TYR A 201 15.53 0.62 6.52
C TYR A 201 14.87 -0.01 7.75
N TRP A 202 14.83 0.75 8.86
CA TRP A 202 14.28 0.24 10.12
C TRP A 202 12.78 -0.02 10.02
N CYS A 203 12.05 0.84 9.30
CA CYS A 203 10.62 0.64 9.05
C CYS A 203 10.37 -0.65 8.26
N ILE A 204 11.05 -0.85 7.13
CA ILE A 204 10.91 -2.06 6.30
C ILE A 204 11.34 -3.30 7.09
N LYS A 205 12.47 -3.24 7.78
CA LYS A 205 12.95 -4.35 8.61
C LYS A 205 11.90 -4.80 9.62
N GLN A 206 11.31 -3.85 10.35
CA GLN A 206 10.27 -4.16 11.33
C GLN A 206 9.00 -4.76 10.69
N CYS A 207 8.65 -4.31 9.50
CA CYS A 207 7.50 -4.87 8.77
C CYS A 207 7.71 -6.33 8.37
N VAL A 208 8.93 -6.72 7.98
CA VAL A 208 9.23 -8.07 7.46
C VAL A 208 9.74 -9.05 8.51
N GLU A 209 9.61 -8.75 9.79
CA GLU A 209 9.98 -9.66 10.86
C GLU A 209 9.29 -11.04 10.67
N ARG A 210 10.02 -12.12 10.97
CA ARG A 210 9.55 -13.49 10.78
C ARG A 210 8.28 -13.79 11.56
N ASN A 211 8.32 -13.46 12.84
CA ASN A 211 7.20 -13.68 13.72
C ASN A 211 6.19 -12.53 13.53
N PRO A 212 4.94 -12.82 13.17
CA PRO A 212 3.91 -11.81 13.00
C PRO A 212 3.71 -10.88 14.20
N LYS A 213 3.98 -11.37 15.42
CA LYS A 213 3.86 -10.58 16.65
C LYS A 213 4.93 -9.52 16.82
N ASP A 214 6.06 -9.68 16.14
CA ASP A 214 7.19 -8.75 16.22
C ASP A 214 7.14 -7.71 15.10
N ARG A 215 6.17 -7.82 14.18
CA ARG A 215 5.97 -6.86 13.08
C ARG A 215 5.31 -5.60 13.57
N GLY A 216 5.76 -4.49 13.05
CA GLY A 216 5.20 -3.17 13.35
C GLY A 216 5.57 -2.16 12.29
N TYR A 217 4.94 -0.98 12.35
CA TYR A 217 5.27 0.15 11.51
C TYR A 217 6.02 1.19 12.33
N ILE A 218 7.15 1.66 11.81
CA ILE A 218 7.92 2.77 12.36
C ILE A 218 7.67 3.99 11.48
N TYR A 219 7.15 5.07 12.05
CA TYR A 219 6.93 6.32 11.32
C TYR A 219 8.25 6.93 10.85
N ILE A 220 8.32 7.27 9.58
CA ILE A 220 9.51 7.76 8.88
C ILE A 220 9.41 9.23 8.47
#